data_4b02724d01795a8b47a2ca166bdf82d8
#
_entry.id   4b02724d01795a8b47a2ca166bdf82d8
#
_cell.length_a   1.000
_cell.length_b   1.000
_cell.length_c   1.000
_cell.angle_alpha   90.00
_cell.angle_beta   90.00
_cell.angle_gamma   90.00
#
_symmetry.space_group_name_H-M   'P 1'
#
loop_
_entity.id
_entity.type
_entity.pdbx_description
1 polymer ?
#
loop_
_entity_poly.entity_id
_entity_poly.type
_entity_poly.pdbx_seq_one_letter_code
_entity_poly.pdbx_strand_id
1 'polypeptide(L)'
;FLFLEDHILRLYQDAKAISLKIPCSKKFLKEAIIKTASINKMKEDVHIRIIISRGIKSTPYQDPSFTISNPTLVIIPEYKIPDNKIYKKGLILKTVNIIRGPHNVQDPRINSLSKLNCILACIEAKNKKGDEALMFDINGNISTNNSTHFFYIKNKIVFTSKGHYCVRGITRKKIIELCKSHNIKVIMKNFKLK
;
A
#
# COMPACT_ATOMS: atom_id res chain seq x y z
N PHE A 1 12.59 -7.60 -10.85
CA PHE A 1 11.46 -6.96 -10.17
C PHE A 1 11.15 -7.69 -8.87
N LEU A 2 11.20 -6.98 -7.75
CA LEU A 2 11.00 -7.57 -6.42
C LEU A 2 9.52 -7.94 -6.22
N PHE A 3 9.25 -9.24 -5.98
CA PHE A 3 7.90 -9.79 -5.69
C PHE A 3 6.82 -9.41 -6.71
N LEU A 4 7.16 -9.32 -7.99
CA LEU A 4 6.24 -8.88 -9.06
C LEU A 4 4.95 -9.70 -9.11
N GLU A 5 5.03 -11.02 -8.98
CA GLU A 5 3.87 -11.91 -9.00
C GLU A 5 2.89 -11.63 -7.82
N ASP A 6 3.42 -11.41 -6.61
CA ASP A 6 2.60 -11.04 -5.45
C ASP A 6 1.89 -9.70 -5.68
N HIS A 7 2.57 -8.71 -6.28
CA HIS A 7 1.99 -7.40 -6.60
C HIS A 7 0.87 -7.51 -7.65
N ILE A 8 1.09 -8.27 -8.72
CA ILE A 8 0.09 -8.52 -9.77
C ILE A 8 -1.11 -9.26 -9.16
N LEU A 9 -0.88 -10.33 -8.38
CA LEU A 9 -1.96 -11.09 -7.75
C LEU A 9 -2.83 -10.19 -6.87
N ARG A 10 -2.22 -9.36 -6.02
CA ARG A 10 -2.95 -8.41 -5.17
C ARG A 10 -3.75 -7.40 -6.01
N LEU A 11 -3.17 -6.86 -7.08
CA LEU A 11 -3.87 -5.92 -7.97
C LEU A 11 -5.17 -6.53 -8.51
N TYR A 12 -5.13 -7.78 -8.99
CA TYR A 12 -6.32 -8.49 -9.48
C TYR A 12 -7.33 -8.78 -8.37
N GLN A 13 -6.88 -9.14 -7.17
CA GLN A 13 -7.76 -9.34 -6.01
C GLN A 13 -8.44 -8.03 -5.57
N ASP A 14 -7.69 -6.94 -5.53
CA ASP A 14 -8.19 -5.62 -5.14
C ASP A 14 -9.18 -5.08 -6.20
N ALA A 15 -8.89 -5.26 -7.49
CA ALA A 15 -9.80 -4.90 -8.59
C ALA A 15 -11.11 -5.70 -8.51
N LYS A 16 -11.02 -7.02 -8.27
CA LYS A 16 -12.22 -7.88 -8.09
C LYS A 16 -13.07 -7.40 -6.91
N ALA A 17 -12.46 -7.00 -5.80
CA ALA A 17 -13.17 -6.54 -4.59
C ALA A 17 -14.01 -5.27 -4.83
N ILE A 18 -13.67 -4.47 -5.85
CA ILE A 18 -14.42 -3.27 -6.25
C ILE A 18 -15.16 -3.46 -7.58
N SER A 19 -15.36 -4.69 -8.03
CA SER A 19 -16.03 -5.03 -9.30
C SER A 19 -15.40 -4.31 -10.50
N LEU A 20 -14.07 -4.22 -10.54
CA LEU A 20 -13.30 -3.66 -11.65
C LEU A 20 -12.65 -4.80 -12.44
N LYS A 21 -13.06 -5.00 -13.68
CA LYS A 21 -12.45 -6.00 -14.58
C LYS A 21 -11.16 -5.42 -15.18
N ILE A 22 -10.02 -6.06 -14.92
CA ILE A 22 -8.76 -5.68 -15.56
C ILE A 22 -8.78 -6.11 -17.03
N PRO A 23 -8.39 -5.24 -18.00
CA PRO A 23 -8.60 -5.50 -19.43
C PRO A 23 -7.59 -6.46 -20.05
N CYS A 24 -6.74 -7.11 -19.27
CA CYS A 24 -5.69 -8.01 -19.77
C CYS A 24 -5.46 -9.20 -18.84
N SER A 25 -4.68 -10.18 -19.30
CA SER A 25 -4.23 -11.29 -18.44
C SER A 25 -3.06 -10.89 -17.54
N LYS A 26 -2.84 -11.62 -16.45
CA LYS A 26 -1.67 -11.43 -15.56
C LYS A 26 -0.34 -11.59 -16.32
N LYS A 27 -0.27 -12.53 -17.29
CA LYS A 27 0.89 -12.75 -18.13
C LYS A 27 1.18 -11.52 -18.98
N PHE A 28 0.18 -11.00 -19.69
CA PHE A 28 0.31 -9.78 -20.48
C PHE A 28 0.76 -8.59 -19.62
N LEU A 29 0.16 -8.39 -18.45
CA LEU A 29 0.54 -7.30 -17.55
C LEU A 29 2.00 -7.41 -17.10
N LYS A 30 2.46 -8.62 -16.77
CA LYS A 30 3.87 -8.85 -16.42
C LYS A 30 4.81 -8.50 -17.58
N GLU A 31 4.50 -8.96 -18.79
CA GLU A 31 5.28 -8.65 -20.00
C GLU A 31 5.29 -7.15 -20.30
N ALA A 32 4.14 -6.49 -20.17
CA ALA A 32 4.00 -5.04 -20.35
C ALA A 32 4.86 -4.23 -19.35
N ILE A 33 4.91 -4.64 -18.08
CA ILE A 33 5.75 -4.01 -17.05
C ILE A 33 7.22 -4.13 -17.44
N ILE A 34 7.68 -5.35 -17.79
CA ILE A 34 9.06 -5.60 -18.17
C ILE A 34 9.44 -4.80 -19.43
N LYS A 35 8.56 -4.80 -20.45
CA LYS A 35 8.76 -4.06 -21.68
C LYS A 35 8.82 -2.56 -21.44
N THR A 36 7.94 -2.01 -20.56
CA THR A 36 7.95 -0.58 -20.23
C THR A 36 9.29 -0.15 -19.63
N ALA A 37 9.82 -0.89 -18.65
CA ALA A 37 11.13 -0.60 -18.07
C ALA A 37 12.26 -0.71 -19.11
N SER A 38 12.23 -1.74 -19.96
CA SER A 38 13.23 -1.99 -20.99
C SER A 38 13.28 -0.88 -22.06
N ILE A 39 12.13 -0.45 -22.57
CA ILE A 39 12.04 0.63 -23.58
C ILE A 39 12.57 1.96 -22.99
N ASN A 40 12.34 2.21 -21.72
CA ASN A 40 12.85 3.38 -21.02
C ASN A 40 14.32 3.21 -20.56
N LYS A 41 14.99 2.09 -20.91
CA LYS A 41 16.38 1.77 -20.55
C LYS A 41 16.63 1.77 -19.02
N MET A 42 15.60 1.52 -18.24
CA MET A 42 15.65 1.52 -16.78
C MET A 42 15.97 0.12 -16.26
N LYS A 43 17.14 -0.06 -15.64
CA LYS A 43 17.66 -1.37 -15.20
C LYS A 43 17.57 -1.57 -13.69
N GLU A 44 17.88 -0.55 -12.90
CA GLU A 44 17.99 -0.59 -11.44
C GLU A 44 17.40 0.67 -10.81
N ASP A 45 17.11 0.63 -9.52
CA ASP A 45 16.49 1.72 -8.76
C ASP A 45 15.17 2.24 -9.36
N VAL A 46 14.41 1.33 -9.97
CA VAL A 46 13.17 1.65 -10.67
C VAL A 46 11.96 1.27 -9.81
N HIS A 47 11.13 2.26 -9.54
CA HIS A 47 9.81 2.08 -8.97
C HIS A 47 8.77 2.04 -10.09
N ILE A 48 7.93 1.00 -10.12
CA ILE A 48 6.86 0.87 -11.10
C ILE A 48 5.52 1.16 -10.43
N ARG A 49 4.80 2.15 -10.96
CA ARG A 49 3.42 2.41 -10.59
C ARG A 49 2.47 1.87 -11.64
N ILE A 50 1.55 1.01 -11.23
CA ILE A 50 0.51 0.45 -12.08
C ILE A 50 -0.82 1.04 -11.63
N ILE A 51 -1.56 1.64 -12.55
CA ILE A 51 -2.86 2.24 -12.31
C ILE A 51 -3.88 1.59 -13.25
N ILE A 52 -5.00 1.14 -12.69
CA ILE A 52 -6.16 0.69 -13.43
C ILE A 52 -7.33 1.60 -13.08
N SER A 53 -7.87 2.30 -14.06
CA SER A 53 -9.12 3.06 -13.91
C SER A 53 -10.29 2.32 -14.55
N ARG A 54 -11.52 2.73 -14.23
CA ARG A 54 -12.71 2.16 -14.88
C ARG A 54 -12.85 2.54 -16.34
N GLY A 55 -12.06 3.51 -16.84
CA GLY A 55 -12.18 4.07 -18.18
C GLY A 55 -12.95 5.37 -18.20
N ILE A 56 -13.43 5.74 -19.40
CA ILE A 56 -14.17 6.96 -19.65
C ILE A 56 -15.64 6.77 -19.29
N LYS A 57 -16.24 7.78 -18.68
CA LYS A 57 -17.67 7.85 -18.39
C LYS A 57 -18.38 8.84 -19.32
N SER A 58 -19.65 8.58 -19.60
CA SER A 58 -20.52 9.52 -20.33
C SER A 58 -20.89 10.75 -19.49
N THR A 59 -20.81 10.64 -18.15
CA THR A 59 -21.08 11.70 -17.19
C THR A 59 -20.22 11.53 -15.95
N PRO A 60 -19.90 12.59 -15.16
CA PRO A 60 -19.12 12.49 -13.92
C PRO A 60 -19.85 11.82 -12.75
N TYR A 61 -21.03 11.25 -12.97
CA TYR A 61 -21.81 10.58 -11.94
C TYR A 61 -21.09 9.36 -11.35
N GLN A 62 -21.34 9.02 -10.07
CA GLN A 62 -20.60 7.97 -9.35
C GLN A 62 -20.92 6.56 -9.81
N ASP A 63 -22.09 6.31 -10.38
CA ASP A 63 -22.52 4.99 -10.84
C ASP A 63 -21.56 4.44 -11.92
N PRO A 64 -21.00 3.23 -11.73
CA PRO A 64 -20.12 2.59 -12.70
C PRO A 64 -20.81 2.23 -14.03
N SER A 65 -22.15 2.14 -14.06
CA SER A 65 -22.91 1.83 -15.28
C SER A 65 -22.75 2.88 -16.38
N PHE A 66 -22.39 4.11 -16.01
CA PHE A 66 -22.09 5.18 -16.99
C PHE A 66 -20.72 5.04 -17.65
N THR A 67 -19.98 3.96 -17.38
CA THR A 67 -18.70 3.73 -18.08
C THR A 67 -18.93 3.28 -19.52
N ILE A 68 -18.40 4.04 -20.48
CA ILE A 68 -18.58 3.85 -21.93
C ILE A 68 -17.35 3.31 -22.64
N SER A 69 -16.23 3.12 -21.93
CA SER A 69 -15.01 2.55 -22.50
C SER A 69 -14.51 1.34 -21.70
N ASN A 70 -13.51 0.66 -22.24
CA ASN A 70 -12.74 -0.34 -21.48
C ASN A 70 -11.96 0.34 -20.36
N PRO A 71 -11.63 -0.40 -19.26
CA PRO A 71 -10.72 0.07 -18.24
C PRO A 71 -9.37 0.51 -18.81
N THR A 72 -8.81 1.60 -18.28
CA THR A 72 -7.52 2.12 -18.72
C THR A 72 -6.41 1.56 -17.84
N LEU A 73 -5.39 0.97 -18.44
CA LEU A 73 -4.16 0.52 -17.79
C LEU A 73 -3.05 1.53 -18.05
N VAL A 74 -2.41 2.01 -16.99
CA VAL A 74 -1.24 2.89 -17.06
C VAL A 74 -0.10 2.26 -16.27
N ILE A 75 1.10 2.23 -16.86
CA ILE A 75 2.33 1.75 -16.23
C ILE A 75 3.34 2.89 -16.27
N ILE A 76 3.76 3.36 -15.11
CA ILE A 76 4.67 4.50 -14.95
C ILE A 76 5.94 4.00 -14.27
N PRO A 77 7.09 3.94 -14.97
CA PRO A 77 8.38 3.70 -14.35
C PRO A 77 8.98 5.03 -13.91
N GLU A 78 9.60 5.06 -12.74
CA GLU A 78 10.33 6.22 -12.20
C GLU A 78 11.59 5.76 -11.47
N TYR A 79 12.68 6.53 -11.56
CA TYR A 79 13.84 6.29 -10.69
C TYR A 79 13.51 6.69 -9.26
N LYS A 80 13.81 5.79 -8.31
CA LYS A 80 13.57 6.03 -6.90
C LYS A 80 14.64 5.38 -6.04
N ILE A 81 15.60 6.17 -5.64
CA ILE A 81 16.67 5.74 -4.75
C ILE A 81 16.25 6.07 -3.30
N PRO A 82 16.29 5.10 -2.37
CA PRO A 82 16.05 5.38 -0.97
C PRO A 82 17.08 6.37 -0.40
N ASP A 83 16.62 7.34 0.39
CA ASP A 83 17.54 8.25 1.10
C ASP A 83 18.24 7.49 2.24
N ASN A 84 19.55 7.26 2.09
CA ASN A 84 20.38 6.57 3.06
C ASN A 84 20.42 7.28 4.43
N LYS A 85 20.10 8.57 4.51
CA LYS A 85 20.00 9.31 5.76
C LYS A 85 18.90 8.76 6.67
N ILE A 86 17.82 8.22 6.09
CA ILE A 86 16.70 7.62 6.82
C ILE A 86 17.17 6.41 7.65
N TYR A 87 18.09 5.60 7.12
CA TYR A 87 18.64 4.44 7.84
C TYR A 87 19.52 4.84 9.03
N LYS A 88 20.13 6.04 9.00
CA LYS A 88 20.99 6.53 10.10
C LYS A 88 20.20 7.33 11.13
N LYS A 89 19.32 8.24 10.69
CA LYS A 89 18.56 9.14 11.57
C LYS A 89 17.23 8.57 12.04
N GLY A 90 16.66 7.61 11.31
CA GLY A 90 15.28 7.18 11.46
C GLY A 90 14.27 8.23 10.96
N LEU A 91 13.00 7.98 11.25
CA LEU A 91 11.87 8.87 10.93
C LEU A 91 11.12 9.20 12.22
N ILE A 92 10.65 10.45 12.32
CA ILE A 92 9.79 10.89 13.40
C ILE A 92 8.35 10.54 13.06
N LEU A 93 7.77 9.57 13.79
CA LEU A 93 6.36 9.23 13.69
C LEU A 93 5.55 10.11 14.65
N LYS A 94 4.47 10.69 14.16
CA LYS A 94 3.50 11.44 15.00
C LYS A 94 2.18 10.71 15.00
N THR A 95 1.60 10.55 16.18
CA THR A 95 0.21 10.10 16.30
C THR A 95 -0.73 11.17 15.79
N VAL A 96 -1.77 10.73 15.07
CA VAL A 96 -2.76 11.61 14.43
C VAL A 96 -4.17 11.23 14.85
N ASN A 97 -5.09 12.19 14.74
CA ASN A 97 -6.51 11.99 15.04
C ASN A 97 -7.24 11.26 13.89
N ILE A 98 -6.70 11.36 12.68
CA ILE A 98 -7.25 10.65 11.51
C ILE A 98 -7.03 9.14 11.70
N ILE A 99 -8.11 8.39 11.84
CA ILE A 99 -8.09 6.94 12.08
C ILE A 99 -8.26 6.14 10.78
N ARG A 100 -7.87 4.88 10.82
CA ARG A 100 -8.19 3.92 9.77
C ARG A 100 -9.60 3.37 9.98
N GLY A 101 -10.50 3.67 9.04
CA GLY A 101 -11.90 3.26 9.11
C GLY A 101 -12.11 1.76 8.90
N PRO A 102 -13.29 1.24 9.29
CA PRO A 102 -13.65 -0.16 9.08
C PRO A 102 -14.00 -0.45 7.61
N HIS A 103 -14.03 -1.73 7.25
CA HIS A 103 -14.22 -2.19 5.86
C HIS A 103 -15.58 -1.82 5.26
N ASN A 104 -16.60 -1.58 6.09
CA ASN A 104 -17.95 -1.18 5.65
C ASN A 104 -18.08 0.33 5.38
N VAL A 105 -17.07 1.14 5.72
CA VAL A 105 -16.98 2.56 5.31
C VAL A 105 -16.17 2.66 4.01
N GLN A 106 -14.94 2.19 4.05
CA GLN A 106 -14.05 2.06 2.90
C GLN A 106 -13.01 0.99 3.26
N ASP A 107 -13.01 -0.16 2.57
CA ASP A 107 -12.11 -1.25 2.95
C ASP A 107 -10.63 -0.83 2.87
N PRO A 108 -9.97 -0.61 4.02
CA PRO A 108 -8.59 -0.14 4.08
C PRO A 108 -7.58 -1.18 3.59
N ARG A 109 -8.01 -2.43 3.35
CA ARG A 109 -7.16 -3.52 2.87
C ARG A 109 -6.94 -3.45 1.36
N ILE A 110 -7.80 -2.72 0.63
CA ILE A 110 -7.72 -2.52 -0.82
C ILE A 110 -6.72 -1.42 -1.13
N ASN A 111 -5.77 -1.69 -2.03
CA ASN A 111 -4.82 -0.67 -2.49
C ASN A 111 -5.39 0.15 -3.66
N SER A 112 -6.44 0.92 -3.40
CA SER A 112 -7.08 1.80 -4.37
C SER A 112 -6.39 3.17 -4.46
N LEU A 113 -6.80 4.00 -5.43
CA LEU A 113 -6.40 5.41 -5.55
C LEU A 113 -7.10 6.33 -4.54
N SER A 114 -8.13 5.86 -3.84
CA SER A 114 -8.79 6.61 -2.79
C SER A 114 -7.88 6.70 -1.54
N LYS A 115 -7.04 7.73 -1.49
CA LYS A 115 -6.01 7.93 -0.45
C LYS A 115 -6.28 9.11 0.47
N LEU A 116 -7.45 9.74 0.40
CA LEU A 116 -7.77 10.95 1.16
C LEU A 116 -7.48 10.77 2.66
N ASN A 117 -7.91 9.64 3.24
CA ASN A 117 -7.63 9.31 4.65
C ASN A 117 -6.13 9.33 4.98
N CYS A 118 -5.30 8.73 4.11
CA CYS A 118 -3.83 8.71 4.30
C CYS A 118 -3.19 10.09 4.09
N ILE A 119 -3.72 10.87 3.13
CA ILE A 119 -3.24 12.22 2.83
C ILE A 119 -3.51 13.15 4.02
N LEU A 120 -4.73 13.14 4.56
CA LEU A 120 -5.09 13.96 5.73
C LEU A 120 -4.24 13.60 6.95
N ALA A 121 -3.99 12.30 7.17
CA ALA A 121 -3.09 11.84 8.24
C ALA A 121 -1.66 12.34 8.03
N CYS A 122 -1.15 12.32 6.80
CA CYS A 122 0.18 12.84 6.46
C CYS A 122 0.27 14.35 6.73
N ILE A 123 -0.74 15.13 6.33
CA ILE A 123 -0.81 16.58 6.58
C ILE A 123 -0.78 16.86 8.09
N GLU A 124 -1.61 16.15 8.87
CA GLU A 124 -1.63 16.32 10.35
C GLU A 124 -0.27 15.99 10.97
N ALA A 125 0.40 14.92 10.53
CA ALA A 125 1.72 14.57 11.02
C ALA A 125 2.77 15.65 10.67
N LYS A 126 2.74 16.19 9.46
CA LYS A 126 3.63 17.27 9.03
C LYS A 126 3.43 18.56 9.86
N ASN A 127 2.17 18.93 10.13
CA ASN A 127 1.84 20.06 11.01
C ASN A 127 2.39 19.86 12.44
N LYS A 128 2.50 18.62 12.90
CA LYS A 128 3.14 18.23 14.17
C LYS A 128 4.67 18.02 14.05
N LYS A 129 5.31 18.47 12.96
CA LYS A 129 6.74 18.29 12.69
C LYS A 129 7.18 16.82 12.71
N GLY A 130 6.35 15.92 12.17
CA GLY A 130 6.64 14.51 11.94
C GLY A 130 6.98 14.21 10.49
N ASP A 131 7.63 13.10 10.26
CA ASP A 131 7.92 12.60 8.91
C ASP A 131 6.76 11.79 8.36
N GLU A 132 6.16 10.93 9.20
CA GLU A 132 4.98 10.12 8.87
C GLU A 132 3.97 10.07 10.01
N ALA A 133 2.71 9.77 9.66
CA ALA A 133 1.65 9.56 10.63
C ALA A 133 1.64 8.13 11.16
N LEU A 134 1.49 7.96 12.46
CA LEU A 134 1.09 6.71 13.09
C LEU A 134 -0.41 6.74 13.34
N MET A 135 -1.15 5.90 12.62
CA MET A 135 -2.62 5.90 12.60
C MET A 135 -3.18 4.78 13.47
N PHE A 136 -4.29 5.07 14.12
CA PHE A 136 -5.04 4.10 14.93
C PHE A 136 -6.24 3.54 14.15
N ASP A 137 -6.77 2.40 14.64
CA ASP A 137 -8.06 1.88 14.25
C ASP A 137 -9.19 2.49 15.11
N ILE A 138 -10.44 2.14 14.81
CA ILE A 138 -11.63 2.61 15.55
C ILE A 138 -11.65 2.20 17.02
N ASN A 139 -10.83 1.23 17.45
CA ASN A 139 -10.72 0.76 18.82
C ASN A 139 -9.50 1.37 19.54
N GLY A 140 -8.82 2.32 18.93
CA GLY A 140 -7.62 2.96 19.47
C GLY A 140 -6.37 2.06 19.46
N ASN A 141 -6.35 0.97 18.67
CA ASN A 141 -5.14 0.20 18.49
C ASN A 141 -4.29 0.78 17.35
N ILE A 142 -2.97 0.63 17.44
CA ILE A 142 -2.07 0.98 16.35
C ILE A 142 -2.40 0.10 15.14
N SER A 143 -2.67 0.74 14.02
CA SER A 143 -3.02 0.09 12.76
C SER A 143 -1.82 0.06 11.80
N THR A 144 -1.39 1.23 11.35
CA THR A 144 -0.39 1.38 10.29
C THR A 144 0.13 2.82 10.27
N ASN A 145 1.13 3.11 9.44
CA ASN A 145 1.46 4.49 9.06
C ASN A 145 0.59 4.94 7.86
N ASN A 146 0.68 6.22 7.47
CA ASN A 146 -0.06 6.74 6.33
C ASN A 146 0.31 6.09 4.99
N SER A 147 1.56 5.65 4.80
CA SER A 147 2.06 5.03 3.56
C SER A 147 2.74 3.67 3.74
N THR A 148 3.12 3.32 4.97
CA THR A 148 3.91 2.14 5.31
C THR A 148 3.27 1.33 6.43
N HIS A 149 3.81 0.14 6.72
CA HIS A 149 3.38 -0.68 7.85
C HIS A 149 4.25 -0.44 9.07
N PHE A 150 3.64 -0.57 10.25
CA PHE A 150 4.32 -0.40 11.53
C PHE A 150 4.72 -1.75 12.12
N PHE A 151 5.98 -1.86 12.50
CA PHE A 151 6.54 -2.95 13.29
C PHE A 151 7.30 -2.38 14.50
N TYR A 152 7.32 -3.11 15.61
CA TYR A 152 8.22 -2.81 16.69
C TYR A 152 8.84 -4.09 17.24
N ILE A 153 10.00 -3.96 17.90
CA ILE A 153 10.72 -5.08 18.51
C ILE A 153 10.74 -4.87 20.03
N LYS A 154 10.39 -5.91 20.76
CA LYS A 154 10.51 -5.97 22.21
C LYS A 154 10.95 -7.37 22.62
N ASN A 155 12.01 -7.46 23.44
CA ASN A 155 12.57 -8.73 23.93
C ASN A 155 12.85 -9.74 22.79
N LYS A 156 13.48 -9.27 21.70
CA LYS A 156 13.80 -10.05 20.49
C LYS A 156 12.57 -10.62 19.75
N ILE A 157 11.38 -10.14 20.06
CA ILE A 157 10.13 -10.53 19.38
C ILE A 157 9.67 -9.35 18.51
N VAL A 158 9.33 -9.64 17.26
CA VAL A 158 8.77 -8.67 16.31
C VAL A 158 7.25 -8.63 16.47
N PHE A 159 6.71 -7.44 16.58
CA PHE A 159 5.26 -7.21 16.69
C PHE A 159 4.75 -6.35 15.54
N THR A 160 3.55 -6.65 15.07
CA THR A 160 2.81 -5.81 14.11
C THR A 160 1.30 -5.97 14.34
N SER A 161 0.51 -5.05 13.79
CA SER A 161 -0.96 -5.12 13.90
C SER A 161 -1.52 -6.39 13.23
N LYS A 162 -2.74 -6.80 13.59
CA LYS A 162 -3.44 -7.91 12.90
C LYS A 162 -3.67 -7.65 11.40
N GLY A 163 -3.65 -6.39 10.98
CA GLY A 163 -3.77 -6.02 9.58
C GLY A 163 -5.21 -5.82 9.07
N HIS A 164 -6.20 -5.79 9.96
CA HIS A 164 -7.61 -5.62 9.57
C HIS A 164 -7.91 -4.22 9.03
N TYR A 165 -7.14 -3.22 9.45
CA TYR A 165 -7.34 -1.81 9.11
C TYR A 165 -6.19 -1.22 8.28
N CYS A 166 -5.47 -2.05 7.54
CA CYS A 166 -4.39 -1.59 6.65
C CYS A 166 -4.34 -2.41 5.37
N VAL A 167 -3.68 -1.87 4.37
CA VAL A 167 -3.47 -2.55 3.08
C VAL A 167 -2.81 -3.92 3.29
N ARG A 168 -3.17 -4.92 2.48
CA ARG A 168 -2.49 -6.22 2.42
C ARG A 168 -1.09 -6.07 1.82
N GLY A 169 -0.16 -5.52 2.62
CA GLY A 169 1.17 -5.13 2.16
C GLY A 169 2.05 -6.33 1.80
N ILE A 170 2.61 -6.32 0.59
CA ILE A 170 3.53 -7.36 0.13
C ILE A 170 4.81 -7.33 0.97
N THR A 171 5.43 -6.16 1.15
CA THR A 171 6.62 -5.98 2.00
C THR A 171 6.35 -6.48 3.43
N ARG A 172 5.20 -6.14 4.02
CA ARG A 172 4.82 -6.64 5.34
C ARG A 172 4.78 -8.17 5.39
N LYS A 173 4.13 -8.80 4.38
CA LYS A 173 4.07 -10.26 4.25
C LYS A 173 5.48 -10.85 4.18
N LYS A 174 6.34 -10.29 3.33
CA LYS A 174 7.71 -10.78 3.13
C LYS A 174 8.60 -10.61 4.37
N ILE A 175 8.46 -9.53 5.12
CA ILE A 175 9.15 -9.35 6.42
C ILE A 175 8.72 -10.45 7.41
N ILE A 176 7.42 -10.75 7.50
CA ILE A 176 6.92 -11.82 8.37
C ILE A 176 7.45 -13.19 7.94
N GLU A 177 7.45 -13.49 6.63
CA GLU A 177 8.01 -14.73 6.08
C GLU A 177 9.52 -14.84 6.37
N LEU A 178 10.27 -13.76 6.17
CA LEU A 178 11.71 -13.68 6.45
C LEU A 178 12.02 -13.90 7.94
N CYS A 179 11.28 -13.26 8.83
CA CYS A 179 11.44 -13.49 10.26
C CYS A 179 11.24 -14.97 10.62
N LYS A 180 10.19 -15.59 10.06
CA LYS A 180 9.91 -17.02 10.31
C LYS A 180 11.02 -17.92 9.80
N SER A 181 11.55 -17.67 8.60
CA SER A 181 12.64 -18.48 8.04
C SER A 181 13.96 -18.36 8.81
N HIS A 182 14.12 -17.28 9.59
CA HIS A 182 15.27 -17.07 10.48
C HIS A 182 14.97 -17.36 11.96
N ASN A 183 13.88 -18.09 12.25
CA ASN A 183 13.46 -18.41 13.61
C ASN A 183 13.23 -17.19 14.52
N ILE A 184 12.93 -16.02 13.94
CA ILE A 184 12.58 -14.81 14.68
C ILE A 184 11.07 -14.85 14.97
N LYS A 185 10.70 -14.83 16.25
CA LYS A 185 9.30 -14.86 16.67
C LYS A 185 8.57 -13.58 16.23
N VAL A 186 7.46 -13.75 15.50
CA VAL A 186 6.59 -12.64 15.09
C VAL A 186 5.20 -12.81 15.70
N ILE A 187 4.69 -11.76 16.32
CA ILE A 187 3.35 -11.73 16.91
C ILE A 187 2.51 -10.67 16.23
N MET A 188 1.46 -11.10 15.56
CA MET A 188 0.44 -10.23 14.98
C MET A 188 -0.70 -10.07 15.99
N LYS A 189 -0.80 -8.91 16.62
CA LYS A 189 -1.86 -8.62 17.60
C LYS A 189 -2.28 -7.16 17.56
N ASN A 190 -3.44 -6.88 18.12
CA ASN A 190 -3.86 -5.51 18.40
C ASN A 190 -3.11 -5.01 19.64
N PHE A 191 -2.66 -3.77 19.62
CA PHE A 191 -1.95 -3.13 20.73
C PHE A 191 -2.15 -1.62 20.69
N LYS A 192 -2.14 -1.00 21.87
CA LYS A 192 -2.24 0.45 22.04
C LYS A 192 -0.85 1.05 22.26
N LEU A 193 -0.71 2.30 21.95
CA LEU A 193 0.41 3.10 22.43
C LEU A 193 0.26 3.26 23.95
N LYS A 194 1.32 2.98 24.70
CA LYS A 194 1.37 3.23 26.15
C LYS A 194 1.77 4.67 26.41
#